data_e1da706bc5fff17d064bb08241efd102
#
_entry.id   e1da706bc5fff17d064bb08241efd102
#
_cell.length_a   1.000
_cell.length_b   1.000
_cell.length_c   1.000
_cell.angle_alpha   90.00
_cell.angle_beta   90.00
_cell.angle_gamma   90.00
#
_symmetry.space_group_name_H-M   'P 1'
#
loop_
_entity.id
_entity.type
_entity.pdbx_description
1 polymer ?
#
loop_
_entity_poly.entity_id
_entity_poly.type
_entity_poly.pdbx_seq_one_letter_code
_entity_poly.pdbx_strand_id
1 'polypeptide(L)'
;HSGSLRIVDLEYFGWDDPVKVASDFCWHPGMTLDEELLTSWIREMTEIFVRDKSFVGRLRAAHPLLGLRWAMIVLNPFLTRGCGNHVTDETLDMQLEKSRSLCRRVELLI
;
A
#
# COMPACT_ATOMS: atom_id res chain seq x y z
N HIS A 1 10.40 -27.54 4.15
CA HIS A 1 9.81 -26.34 4.74
C HIS A 1 8.44 -26.71 5.29
N SER A 2 8.27 -26.70 6.61
CA SER A 2 6.94 -26.73 7.24
C SER A 2 6.24 -25.41 6.89
N GLY A 3 5.11 -25.47 6.21
CA GLY A 3 4.37 -24.29 5.74
C GLY A 3 3.69 -23.49 6.86
N SER A 4 4.47 -23.10 7.88
CA SER A 4 3.97 -22.23 8.95
C SER A 4 4.11 -20.77 8.55
N LEU A 5 2.98 -20.05 8.55
CA LEU A 5 2.96 -18.61 8.42
C LEU A 5 3.55 -17.98 9.69
N ARG A 6 4.49 -17.07 9.53
CA ARG A 6 5.03 -16.24 10.62
C ARG A 6 4.69 -14.78 10.34
N ILE A 7 4.03 -14.13 11.29
CA ILE A 7 3.77 -12.69 11.23
C ILE A 7 4.89 -12.02 12.02
N VAL A 8 5.53 -11.03 11.43
CA VAL A 8 6.64 -10.25 12.01
C VAL A 8 6.29 -8.77 11.94
N ASP A 9 7.03 -7.95 12.67
CA ASP A 9 6.93 -6.49 12.62
C ASP A 9 5.56 -5.96 13.08
N LEU A 10 5.17 -6.34 14.30
CA LEU A 10 3.89 -5.98 14.90
C LEU A 10 3.93 -4.62 15.64
N GLU A 11 4.97 -3.81 15.47
CA GLU A 11 5.14 -2.55 16.21
C GLU A 11 4.02 -1.51 15.92
N TYR A 12 3.39 -1.61 14.74
CA TYR A 12 2.23 -0.79 14.37
C TYR A 12 0.89 -1.54 14.51
N PHE A 13 0.89 -2.66 15.23
CA PHE A 13 -0.33 -3.43 15.44
C PHE A 13 -1.30 -2.66 16.34
N GLY A 14 -2.53 -2.50 15.88
CA GLY A 14 -3.57 -1.78 16.62
C GLY A 14 -4.95 -1.90 15.98
N TRP A 15 -5.91 -1.21 16.57
CA TRP A 15 -7.25 -1.10 16.02
C TRP A 15 -7.24 -0.09 14.87
N ASP A 16 -7.62 -0.53 13.68
CA ASP A 16 -7.73 0.32 12.50
C ASP A 16 -8.87 -0.18 11.60
N ASP A 17 -9.28 0.63 10.61
CA ASP A 17 -10.26 0.21 9.63
C ASP A 17 -9.66 -0.90 8.73
N PRO A 18 -10.32 -2.06 8.60
CA PRO A 18 -9.85 -3.15 7.74
C PRO A 18 -9.69 -2.74 6.27
N VAL A 19 -10.37 -1.69 5.83
CA VAL A 19 -10.17 -1.07 4.51
C VAL A 19 -8.73 -0.64 4.30
N LYS A 20 -8.06 -0.16 5.34
CA LYS A 20 -6.64 0.22 5.27
C LYS A 20 -5.75 -0.98 4.96
N VAL A 21 -5.93 -2.09 5.66
CA VAL A 21 -5.16 -3.33 5.40
C VAL A 21 -5.39 -3.82 3.98
N ALA A 22 -6.66 -3.86 3.53
CA ALA A 22 -7.02 -4.29 2.20
C ALA A 22 -6.34 -3.43 1.11
N SER A 23 -6.30 -2.11 1.31
CA SER A 23 -5.72 -1.16 0.36
C SER A 23 -4.19 -1.12 0.43
N ASP A 24 -3.61 -1.08 1.63
CA ASP A 24 -2.16 -1.01 1.81
C ASP A 24 -1.45 -2.20 1.17
N PHE A 25 -2.04 -3.40 1.25
CA PHE A 25 -1.52 -4.57 0.54
C PHE A 25 -1.44 -4.36 -0.98
N CYS A 26 -2.48 -3.76 -1.58
CA CYS A 26 -2.51 -3.49 -3.03
C CYS A 26 -1.54 -2.39 -3.48
N TRP A 27 -1.28 -1.42 -2.60
CA TRP A 27 -0.46 -0.25 -2.93
C TRP A 27 0.99 -0.36 -2.51
N HIS A 28 1.36 -1.38 -1.72
CA HIS A 28 2.69 -1.48 -1.16
C HIS A 28 3.78 -1.55 -2.25
N PRO A 29 4.71 -0.58 -2.32
CA PRO A 29 5.66 -0.45 -3.44
C PRO A 29 6.76 -1.52 -3.46
N GLY A 30 6.90 -2.29 -2.39
CA GLY A 30 7.82 -3.43 -2.30
C GLY A 30 7.22 -4.75 -2.77
N MET A 31 5.93 -4.75 -3.16
CA MET A 31 5.26 -5.94 -3.68
C MET A 31 4.98 -5.77 -5.17
N THR A 32 5.38 -6.76 -5.96
CA THR A 32 5.01 -6.86 -7.37
C THR A 32 3.91 -7.91 -7.46
N LEU A 33 2.67 -7.46 -7.33
CA LEU A 33 1.49 -8.31 -7.39
C LEU A 33 0.88 -8.23 -8.79
N ASP A 34 0.56 -9.37 -9.35
CA ASP A 34 -0.21 -9.42 -10.59
C ASP A 34 -1.70 -9.10 -10.37
N GLU A 35 -2.41 -8.84 -11.44
CA GLU A 35 -3.80 -8.42 -11.39
C GLU A 35 -4.72 -9.52 -10.85
N GLU A 36 -4.41 -10.78 -11.10
CA GLU A 36 -5.15 -11.93 -10.60
C GLU A 36 -5.07 -12.02 -9.07
N LEU A 37 -3.86 -11.86 -8.52
CA LEU A 37 -3.63 -11.89 -7.09
C LEU A 37 -4.27 -10.69 -6.38
N LEU A 38 -4.21 -9.49 -6.97
CA LEU A 38 -4.88 -8.29 -6.44
C LEU A 38 -6.40 -8.49 -6.40
N THR A 39 -6.97 -9.01 -7.48
CA THR A 39 -8.41 -9.31 -7.57
C THR A 39 -8.83 -10.34 -6.53
N SER A 40 -8.05 -11.42 -6.40
CA SER A 40 -8.30 -12.46 -5.41
C SER A 40 -8.25 -11.91 -3.98
N TRP A 41 -7.22 -11.08 -3.67
CA TRP A 41 -7.08 -10.43 -2.38
C TRP A 41 -8.30 -9.58 -2.01
N ILE A 42 -8.74 -8.70 -2.91
CA ILE A 42 -9.90 -7.84 -2.66
C ILE A 42 -11.19 -8.66 -2.48
N ARG A 43 -11.36 -9.74 -3.24
CA ARG A 43 -12.48 -10.66 -3.09
C ARG A 43 -12.47 -11.30 -1.70
N GLU A 44 -11.35 -11.89 -1.28
CA GLU A 44 -11.21 -12.53 0.03
C GLU A 44 -11.47 -11.55 1.18
N MET A 45 -10.92 -10.34 1.09
CA MET A 45 -11.19 -9.30 2.09
C MET A 45 -12.67 -8.93 2.15
N THR A 46 -13.35 -8.86 1.00
CA THR A 46 -14.79 -8.58 0.93
C THR A 46 -15.61 -9.70 1.57
N GLU A 47 -15.22 -10.96 1.39
CA GLU A 47 -15.87 -12.11 2.00
C GLU A 47 -15.66 -12.16 3.52
N ILE A 48 -14.43 -11.89 3.99
CA ILE A 48 -14.13 -11.83 5.43
C ILE A 48 -15.00 -10.77 6.11
N PHE A 49 -15.16 -9.60 5.49
CA PHE A 49 -15.93 -8.48 6.05
C PHE A 49 -17.36 -8.38 5.50
N VAL A 50 -17.95 -9.48 5.01
CA VAL A 50 -19.31 -9.52 4.43
C VAL A 50 -20.41 -9.01 5.39
N ARG A 51 -20.20 -9.10 6.70
CA ARG A 51 -21.15 -8.58 7.72
C ARG A 51 -21.10 -7.06 7.86
N ASP A 52 -20.02 -6.44 7.47
CA ASP A 52 -19.90 -4.97 7.42
C ASP A 52 -20.45 -4.44 6.09
N LYS A 53 -21.72 -4.05 6.12
CA LYS A 53 -22.43 -3.57 4.92
C LYS A 53 -21.81 -2.32 4.28
N SER A 54 -20.99 -1.61 5.02
CA SER A 54 -20.31 -0.39 4.54
C SER A 54 -18.89 -0.65 4.02
N PHE A 55 -18.32 -1.84 4.26
CA PHE A 55 -16.93 -2.16 3.92
C PHE A 55 -16.59 -1.85 2.46
N VAL A 56 -17.38 -2.37 1.51
CA VAL A 56 -17.13 -2.18 0.06
C VAL A 56 -17.20 -0.71 -0.34
N GLY A 57 -18.17 0.04 0.22
CA GLY A 57 -18.31 1.48 -0.05
C GLY A 57 -17.11 2.28 0.47
N ARG A 58 -16.68 1.98 1.71
CA ARG A 58 -15.49 2.62 2.30
C ARG A 58 -14.21 2.22 1.56
N LEU A 59 -14.07 0.94 1.18
CA LEU A 59 -12.93 0.47 0.41
C LEU A 59 -12.80 1.25 -0.92
N ARG A 60 -13.90 1.35 -1.66
CA ARG A 60 -13.93 2.09 -2.94
C ARG A 60 -13.54 3.56 -2.77
N ALA A 61 -14.02 4.21 -1.70
CA ALA A 61 -13.72 5.61 -1.43
C ALA A 61 -12.29 5.84 -0.93
N ALA A 62 -11.79 4.96 -0.05
CA ALA A 62 -10.49 5.12 0.59
C ALA A 62 -9.32 4.60 -0.27
N HIS A 63 -9.55 3.63 -1.14
CA HIS A 63 -8.49 2.97 -1.89
C HIS A 63 -7.61 3.95 -2.70
N PRO A 64 -8.14 4.87 -3.51
CA PRO A 64 -7.32 5.84 -4.22
C PRO A 64 -6.57 6.80 -3.27
N LEU A 65 -7.18 7.20 -2.16
CA LEU A 65 -6.53 8.07 -1.16
C LEU A 65 -5.33 7.38 -0.50
N LEU A 66 -5.45 6.08 -0.22
CA LEU A 66 -4.34 5.28 0.32
C LEU A 66 -3.24 5.08 -0.72
N GLY A 67 -3.58 5.00 -2.01
CA GLY A 67 -2.60 5.02 -3.09
C GLY A 67 -1.80 6.32 -3.13
N LEU A 68 -2.45 7.47 -3.01
CA LEU A 68 -1.76 8.78 -2.88
C LEU A 68 -0.88 8.84 -1.63
N ARG A 69 -1.37 8.32 -0.49
CA ARG A 69 -0.55 8.21 0.73
C ARG A 69 0.74 7.43 0.46
N TRP A 70 0.66 6.29 -0.23
CA TRP A 70 1.84 5.50 -0.58
C TRP A 70 2.77 6.24 -1.55
N ALA A 71 2.23 6.99 -2.52
CA ALA A 71 3.02 7.85 -3.40
C ALA A 71 3.83 8.90 -2.60
N MET A 72 3.26 9.43 -1.52
CA MET A 72 3.97 10.37 -0.62
C MET A 72 5.02 9.64 0.25
N ILE A 73 4.70 8.46 0.79
CA ILE A 73 5.61 7.70 1.66
C ILE A 73 6.91 7.35 0.93
N VAL A 74 6.86 6.95 -0.33
CA VAL A 74 8.08 6.62 -1.09
C VAL A 74 8.98 7.83 -1.34
N LEU A 75 8.51 9.06 -1.12
CA LEU A 75 9.30 10.29 -1.21
C LEU A 75 10.01 10.66 0.11
N ASN A 76 9.83 9.90 1.20
CA ASN A 76 10.49 10.17 2.48
C ASN A 76 12.03 10.32 2.38
N PRO A 77 12.77 9.61 1.53
CA PRO A 77 14.21 9.83 1.36
C PRO A 77 14.58 11.26 0.97
N PHE A 78 13.70 12.01 0.29
CA PHE A 78 13.93 13.42 -0.01
C PHE A 78 13.93 14.30 1.25
N LEU A 79 13.15 13.94 2.28
CA LEU A 79 13.07 14.67 3.54
C LEU A 79 14.29 14.39 4.44
N THR A 80 14.89 13.21 4.31
CA THR A 80 16.03 12.78 5.13
C THR A 80 17.37 13.10 4.50
N ARG A 81 17.40 13.63 3.28
CA ARG A 81 18.62 14.10 2.59
C ARG A 81 19.27 15.21 3.42
N GLY A 82 20.47 14.96 3.91
CA GLY A 82 21.21 15.90 4.76
C GLY A 82 21.15 15.63 6.25
N CYS A 83 20.32 14.69 6.74
CA CYS A 83 20.25 14.30 8.15
C CYS A 83 21.21 13.14 8.50
N GLY A 84 22.40 13.09 7.86
CA GLY A 84 23.41 12.03 8.11
C GLY A 84 23.21 10.74 7.31
N ASN A 85 22.14 10.61 6.54
CA ASN A 85 21.91 9.50 5.64
C ASN A 85 22.48 9.78 4.25
N HIS A 86 23.35 8.91 3.76
CA HIS A 86 23.86 8.96 2.40
C HIS A 86 22.80 8.47 1.40
N VAL A 87 21.86 9.34 1.05
CA VAL A 87 20.88 9.07 0.00
C VAL A 87 21.48 9.54 -1.33
N THR A 88 21.70 8.62 -2.27
CA THR A 88 22.24 8.93 -3.59
C THR A 88 21.20 9.56 -4.51
N ASP A 89 21.63 10.34 -5.51
CA ASP A 89 20.73 10.91 -6.51
C ASP A 89 19.99 9.81 -7.28
N GLU A 90 20.65 8.70 -7.60
CA GLU A 90 20.03 7.53 -8.22
C GLU A 90 18.89 6.95 -7.37
N THR A 91 19.07 6.87 -6.05
CA THR A 91 18.00 6.44 -5.12
C THR A 91 16.81 7.41 -5.18
N LEU A 92 17.07 8.72 -5.20
CA LEU A 92 16.02 9.73 -5.28
C LEU A 92 15.25 9.64 -6.60
N ASP A 93 15.93 9.47 -7.71
CA ASP A 93 15.32 9.31 -9.03
C ASP A 93 14.44 8.06 -9.09
N MET A 94 14.89 6.93 -8.53
CA MET A 94 14.08 5.72 -8.41
C MET A 94 12.82 5.93 -7.57
N GLN A 95 12.94 6.63 -6.44
CA GLN A 95 11.79 6.89 -5.56
C GLN A 95 10.79 7.85 -6.22
N LEU A 96 11.29 8.84 -6.95
CA LEU A 96 10.46 9.76 -7.71
C LEU A 96 9.65 9.03 -8.80
N GLU A 97 10.28 8.12 -9.54
CA GLU A 97 9.58 7.35 -10.58
C GLU A 97 8.56 6.37 -9.97
N LYS A 98 8.87 5.74 -8.82
CA LYS A 98 7.90 4.93 -8.07
C LYS A 98 6.68 5.76 -7.65
N SER A 99 6.90 6.96 -7.11
CA SER A 99 5.82 7.86 -6.71
C SER A 99 4.94 8.25 -7.90
N ARG A 100 5.56 8.63 -9.04
CA ARG A 100 4.83 8.94 -10.27
C ARG A 100 4.01 7.77 -10.78
N SER A 101 4.57 6.56 -10.72
CA SER A 101 3.86 5.35 -11.12
C SER A 101 2.63 5.09 -10.24
N LEU A 102 2.75 5.27 -8.92
CA LEU A 102 1.62 5.16 -8.00
C LEU A 102 0.55 6.21 -8.29
N CYS A 103 0.92 7.47 -8.54
CA CYS A 103 -0.02 8.52 -8.92
C CYS A 103 -0.79 8.17 -10.20
N ARG A 104 -0.10 7.72 -11.25
CA ARG A 104 -0.76 7.29 -12.51
C ARG A 104 -1.75 6.15 -12.29
N ARG A 105 -1.42 5.18 -11.42
CA ARG A 105 -2.35 4.11 -11.06
C ARG A 105 -3.60 4.64 -10.34
N VAL A 106 -3.43 5.64 -9.46
CA VAL A 106 -4.57 6.29 -8.79
C VAL A 106 -5.45 7.04 -9.79
N GLU A 107 -4.87 7.78 -10.74
CA GLU A 107 -5.61 8.50 -11.78
C GLU A 107 -6.52 7.58 -12.61
N LEU A 108 -6.15 6.32 -12.79
CA LEU A 108 -6.97 5.33 -13.50
C LEU A 108 -8.19 4.84 -12.69
N LEU A 109 -8.28 5.17 -11.39
CA LEU A 109 -9.35 4.74 -10.50
C LEU A 109 -10.40 5.82 -10.24
N ILE A 110 -10.13 7.05 -10.65
CA ILE A 110 -10.99 8.22 -10.47
C ILE A 110 -11.52 8.69 -11.83
#